data_07bd62d089f40e0aaf175f266a2d780d
#
_entry.id   07bd62d089f40e0aaf175f266a2d780d
#
_cell.length_a   1.000
_cell.length_b   1.000
_cell.length_c   1.000
_cell.angle_alpha   90.00
_cell.angle_beta   90.00
_cell.angle_gamma   90.00
#
_symmetry.space_group_name_H-M   'P 1'
#
loop_
_entity.id
_entity.type
_entity.pdbx_description
1 polymer ?
#
loop_
_entity_poly.entity_id
_entity_poly.type
_entity_poly.pdbx_seq_one_letter_code
_entity_poly.pdbx_strand_id
1 'polypeptide(L)'
;FVEDTTRPDLYDPALEQELREICEDFAPDVVHCFGTEYPHTLAMCRAFPRKDRILVGIQGLCAVYAKCYFADLPEAVVNSVTFRDLVKKDTLKLQQEKFARRGEMEIEAIRLAGNVTGRTAWDRHYTGEWHPGVTYYPMNETLRSNFYAGQWSRGQCIPHSIFLSQGDYPIKGLHYMLLAMPRILKQFPDAEV
;
A
#
# COMPACT_ATOMS: atom_id res chain seq x y z
N PHE A 1 -17.74 -9.66 10.70
CA PHE A 1 -16.86 -9.90 9.54
C PHE A 1 -15.40 -9.70 9.93
N VAL A 2 -14.54 -10.66 9.65
CA VAL A 2 -13.08 -10.57 9.86
C VAL A 2 -12.41 -11.05 8.58
N GLU A 3 -11.78 -10.12 7.86
CA GLU A 3 -10.99 -10.46 6.68
C GLU A 3 -9.73 -11.25 7.06
N ASP A 4 -9.40 -12.30 6.31
CA ASP A 4 -8.14 -13.02 6.49
C ASP A 4 -6.96 -12.17 5.98
N THR A 5 -6.38 -11.36 6.86
CA THR A 5 -5.24 -10.51 6.55
C THR A 5 -3.94 -11.29 6.34
N THR A 6 -3.92 -12.60 6.60
CA THR A 6 -2.73 -13.44 6.37
C THR A 6 -2.55 -13.80 4.89
N ARG A 7 -3.64 -13.71 4.11
CA ARG A 7 -3.66 -14.01 2.67
C ARG A 7 -4.31 -12.90 1.84
N PRO A 8 -3.76 -11.69 1.85
CA PRO A 8 -4.35 -10.52 1.21
C PRO A 8 -4.38 -10.61 -0.34
N ASP A 9 -3.74 -11.61 -0.90
CA ASP A 9 -3.67 -11.90 -2.33
C ASP A 9 -4.75 -12.89 -2.81
N LEU A 10 -5.61 -13.38 -1.91
CA LEU A 10 -6.71 -14.26 -2.25
C LEU A 10 -8.06 -13.54 -2.13
N TYR A 11 -8.87 -13.73 -3.14
CA TYR A 11 -10.24 -13.22 -3.17
C TYR A 11 -11.22 -14.27 -2.68
N ASP A 12 -12.11 -13.91 -1.75
CA ASP A 12 -13.22 -14.74 -1.30
C ASP A 12 -14.53 -14.16 -1.82
N PRO A 13 -15.23 -14.87 -2.74
CA PRO A 13 -16.53 -14.41 -3.26
C PRO A 13 -17.64 -14.35 -2.20
N ALA A 14 -17.54 -15.10 -1.10
CA ALA A 14 -18.52 -15.05 -0.02
C ALA A 14 -18.62 -13.66 0.61
N LEU A 15 -17.50 -12.92 0.58
CA LEU A 15 -17.43 -11.55 1.07
C LEU A 15 -18.40 -10.59 0.35
N GLU A 16 -18.66 -10.81 -0.95
CA GLU A 16 -19.61 -9.99 -1.70
C GLU A 16 -21.03 -10.13 -1.15
N GLN A 17 -21.41 -11.35 -0.80
CA GLN A 17 -22.76 -11.61 -0.27
C GLN A 17 -22.94 -10.99 1.12
N GLU A 18 -21.96 -11.17 2.01
CA GLU A 18 -22.00 -10.56 3.35
C GLU A 18 -22.08 -9.03 3.29
N LEU A 19 -21.25 -8.42 2.43
CA LEU A 19 -21.24 -6.96 2.24
C LEU A 19 -22.55 -6.46 1.62
N ARG A 20 -23.17 -7.23 0.73
CA ARG A 20 -24.48 -6.92 0.16
C ARG A 20 -25.56 -6.89 1.24
N GLU A 21 -25.63 -7.93 2.07
CA GLU A 21 -26.58 -8.01 3.17
C GLU A 21 -26.41 -6.86 4.17
N ILE A 22 -25.17 -6.50 4.50
CA ILE A 22 -24.88 -5.31 5.34
C ILE A 22 -25.37 -4.02 4.67
N CYS A 23 -25.13 -3.86 3.38
CA CYS A 23 -25.56 -2.66 2.66
C CYS A 23 -27.10 -2.60 2.51
N GLU A 24 -27.78 -3.72 2.39
CA GLU A 24 -29.26 -3.78 2.34
C GLU A 24 -29.87 -3.42 3.70
N ASP A 25 -29.30 -3.91 4.80
CA ASP A 25 -29.77 -3.61 6.16
C ASP A 25 -29.46 -2.15 6.57
N PHE A 26 -28.23 -1.70 6.35
CA PHE A 26 -27.75 -0.36 6.76
C PHE A 26 -28.22 0.75 5.81
N ALA A 27 -28.48 0.42 4.53
CA ALA A 27 -28.89 1.34 3.47
C ALA A 27 -28.00 2.61 3.35
N PRO A 28 -26.68 2.49 3.16
CA PRO A 28 -25.77 3.63 3.17
C PRO A 28 -26.02 4.55 1.96
N ASP A 29 -25.90 5.86 2.16
CA ASP A 29 -25.91 6.85 1.07
C ASP A 29 -24.59 6.86 0.29
N VAL A 30 -23.46 6.64 0.97
CA VAL A 30 -22.11 6.61 0.43
C VAL A 30 -21.31 5.49 1.09
N VAL A 31 -20.49 4.82 0.32
CA VAL A 31 -19.54 3.82 0.83
C VAL A 31 -18.12 4.33 0.59
N HIS A 32 -17.33 4.43 1.65
CA HIS A 32 -15.92 4.77 1.58
C HIS A 32 -15.07 3.54 1.89
N CYS A 33 -14.35 3.04 0.87
CA CYS A 33 -13.39 1.95 1.02
C CYS A 33 -12.00 2.54 1.29
N PHE A 34 -11.39 2.19 2.40
CA PHE A 34 -10.06 2.64 2.79
C PHE A 34 -9.00 1.64 2.34
N GLY A 35 -8.20 2.03 1.35
CA GLY A 35 -7.14 1.22 0.78
C GLY A 35 -7.63 0.22 -0.29
N THR A 36 -6.70 -0.21 -1.11
CA THR A 36 -6.91 -1.17 -2.19
C THR A 36 -6.04 -2.43 -2.01
N GLU A 37 -5.27 -2.46 -0.93
CA GLU A 37 -4.29 -3.49 -0.66
C GLU A 37 -4.89 -4.84 -0.26
N TYR A 38 -6.19 -4.86 0.02
CA TYR A 38 -6.94 -6.06 0.44
C TYR A 38 -8.17 -6.29 -0.43
N PRO A 39 -8.67 -7.53 -0.51
CA PRO A 39 -9.79 -7.90 -1.37
C PRO A 39 -11.13 -7.22 -1.04
N HIS A 40 -11.32 -6.74 0.19
CA HIS A 40 -12.59 -6.15 0.64
C HIS A 40 -13.04 -4.98 -0.23
N THR A 41 -12.11 -4.16 -0.73
CA THR A 41 -12.45 -3.04 -1.61
C THR A 41 -13.05 -3.52 -2.92
N LEU A 42 -12.47 -4.55 -3.54
CA LEU A 42 -13.04 -5.16 -4.73
C LEU A 42 -14.40 -5.79 -4.43
N ALA A 43 -14.52 -6.53 -3.33
CA ALA A 43 -15.78 -7.16 -2.93
C ALA A 43 -16.89 -6.11 -2.71
N MET A 44 -16.58 -5.00 -2.05
CA MET A 44 -17.52 -3.91 -1.87
C MET A 44 -17.88 -3.24 -3.20
N CYS A 45 -16.89 -3.00 -4.07
CA CYS A 45 -17.13 -2.46 -5.40
C CYS A 45 -18.01 -3.37 -6.26
N ARG A 46 -17.98 -4.67 -6.06
CA ARG A 46 -18.88 -5.62 -6.74
C ARG A 46 -20.26 -5.70 -6.08
N ALA A 47 -20.31 -5.75 -4.76
CA ALA A 47 -21.53 -5.91 -3.97
C ALA A 47 -22.46 -4.69 -4.05
N PHE A 48 -21.92 -3.46 -3.90
CA PHE A 48 -22.72 -2.25 -3.83
C PHE A 48 -23.16 -1.76 -5.21
N PRO A 49 -24.48 -1.61 -5.48
CA PRO A 49 -24.97 -1.37 -6.84
C PRO A 49 -24.71 0.04 -7.35
N ARG A 50 -24.73 1.06 -6.46
CA ARG A 50 -24.57 2.48 -6.83
C ARG A 50 -23.09 2.86 -6.89
N LYS A 51 -22.42 2.59 -8.03
CA LYS A 51 -20.99 2.81 -8.23
C LYS A 51 -20.60 4.28 -8.13
N ASP A 52 -21.49 5.19 -8.50
CA ASP A 52 -21.36 6.64 -8.36
C ASP A 52 -21.29 7.12 -6.90
N ARG A 53 -21.64 6.25 -5.94
CA ARG A 53 -21.59 6.52 -4.51
C ARG A 53 -20.52 5.72 -3.76
N ILE A 54 -19.63 5.06 -4.49
CA ILE A 54 -18.43 4.44 -3.93
C ILE A 54 -17.28 5.43 -4.04
N LEU A 55 -16.60 5.66 -2.93
CA LEU A 55 -15.32 6.37 -2.85
C LEU A 55 -14.21 5.39 -2.44
N VAL A 56 -13.21 5.22 -3.28
CA VAL A 56 -12.04 4.39 -2.98
C VAL A 56 -10.87 5.28 -2.58
N GLY A 57 -10.37 5.11 -1.35
CA GLY A 57 -9.22 5.84 -0.82
C GLY A 57 -7.90 5.10 -1.12
N ILE A 58 -7.00 5.73 -1.85
CA ILE A 58 -5.70 5.16 -2.20
C ILE A 58 -4.73 5.34 -1.04
N GLN A 59 -4.19 4.22 -0.53
CA GLN A 59 -3.12 4.19 0.48
C GLN A 59 -1.76 3.86 -0.17
N GLY A 60 -1.76 3.03 -1.16
CA GLY A 60 -0.65 2.65 -2.01
C GLY A 60 -1.19 1.95 -3.23
N LEU A 61 -0.36 1.69 -4.25
CA LEU A 61 -0.78 1.04 -5.48
C LEU A 61 -0.01 -0.27 -5.67
N CYS A 62 -0.62 -1.37 -5.26
CA CYS A 62 -0.05 -2.71 -5.34
C CYS A 62 0.37 -3.09 -6.77
N ALA A 63 -0.44 -2.74 -7.76
CA ALA A 63 -0.15 -2.99 -9.17
C ALA A 63 1.13 -2.31 -9.65
N VAL A 64 1.42 -1.11 -9.16
CA VAL A 64 2.65 -0.38 -9.49
C VAL A 64 3.81 -0.90 -8.67
N TYR A 65 3.61 -1.15 -7.39
CA TYR A 65 4.64 -1.71 -6.51
C TYR A 65 5.13 -3.07 -7.00
N ALA A 66 4.26 -3.93 -7.51
CA ALA A 66 4.65 -5.22 -8.07
C ALA A 66 5.68 -5.08 -9.21
N LYS A 67 5.56 -4.04 -10.04
CA LYS A 67 6.49 -3.79 -11.17
C LYS A 67 7.89 -3.37 -10.69
N CYS A 68 7.98 -2.66 -9.56
CA CYS A 68 9.21 -2.12 -9.00
C CYS A 68 9.64 -2.84 -7.71
N TYR A 69 9.06 -4.00 -7.41
CA TYR A 69 9.13 -4.63 -6.10
C TYR A 69 10.56 -4.87 -5.61
N PHE A 70 11.45 -5.29 -6.51
CA PHE A 70 12.83 -5.63 -6.17
C PHE A 70 13.74 -4.41 -5.99
N ALA A 71 13.33 -3.22 -6.45
CA ALA A 71 14.05 -1.96 -6.26
C ALA A 71 15.56 -2.11 -6.56
N ASP A 72 15.89 -2.61 -7.74
CA ASP A 72 17.27 -2.83 -8.24
C ASP A 72 18.16 -3.76 -7.38
N LEU A 73 17.56 -4.61 -6.53
CA LEU A 73 18.33 -5.66 -5.87
C LEU A 73 19.04 -6.54 -6.90
N PRO A 74 20.31 -6.93 -6.64
CA PRO A 74 21.01 -7.87 -7.52
C PRO A 74 20.22 -9.17 -7.71
N GLU A 75 20.23 -9.69 -8.93
CA GLU A 75 19.51 -10.92 -9.28
C GLU A 75 19.86 -12.10 -8.37
N ALA A 76 21.13 -12.21 -7.95
CA ALA A 76 21.57 -13.22 -7.02
C ALA A 76 20.85 -13.13 -5.65
N VAL A 77 20.51 -11.90 -5.19
CA VAL A 77 19.75 -11.68 -3.96
C VAL A 77 18.29 -12.02 -4.17
N VAL A 78 17.71 -11.60 -5.29
CA VAL A 78 16.30 -11.89 -5.63
C VAL A 78 16.05 -13.39 -5.74
N ASN A 79 17.02 -14.14 -6.26
CA ASN A 79 16.95 -15.60 -6.43
C ASN A 79 17.38 -16.37 -5.19
N SER A 80 17.95 -15.73 -4.18
CA SER A 80 18.37 -16.41 -2.95
C SER A 80 17.15 -16.86 -2.14
N VAL A 81 17.28 -18.02 -1.52
CA VAL A 81 16.24 -18.58 -0.64
C VAL A 81 16.88 -18.87 0.70
N THR A 82 16.43 -18.19 1.73
CA THR A 82 16.89 -18.43 3.10
C THR A 82 16.09 -19.54 3.78
N PHE A 83 16.60 -20.08 4.88
CA PHE A 83 15.86 -21.05 5.69
C PHE A 83 14.52 -20.48 6.19
N ARG A 84 14.50 -19.18 6.55
CA ARG A 84 13.27 -18.47 6.91
C ARG A 84 12.25 -18.49 5.77
N ASP A 85 12.70 -18.24 4.55
CA ASP A 85 11.83 -18.19 3.37
C ASP A 85 11.21 -19.54 3.07
N LEU A 86 11.96 -20.63 3.28
CA LEU A 86 11.44 -22.00 3.15
C LEU A 86 10.35 -22.29 4.18
N VAL A 87 10.57 -21.93 5.44
CA VAL A 87 9.61 -22.16 6.53
C VAL A 87 8.38 -21.29 6.38
N LYS A 88 8.55 -20.00 6.04
CA LYS A 88 7.48 -19.02 5.91
C LYS A 88 6.77 -19.07 4.56
N LYS A 89 7.35 -19.74 3.56
CA LYS A 89 6.91 -19.70 2.15
C LYS A 89 6.76 -18.25 1.66
N ASP A 90 7.80 -17.45 1.87
CA ASP A 90 7.77 -16.00 1.71
C ASP A 90 9.04 -15.45 1.06
N THR A 91 9.46 -16.06 -0.07
CA THR A 91 10.59 -15.56 -0.88
C THR A 91 10.25 -14.21 -1.51
N LEU A 92 11.26 -13.42 -1.89
CA LEU A 92 11.07 -12.13 -2.57
C LEU A 92 10.19 -12.25 -3.83
N LYS A 93 10.35 -13.33 -4.60
CA LYS A 93 9.53 -13.59 -5.79
C LYS A 93 8.07 -13.87 -5.42
N LEU A 94 7.84 -14.69 -4.40
CA LEU A 94 6.47 -14.96 -3.92
C LEU A 94 5.80 -13.69 -3.37
N GLN A 95 6.56 -12.82 -2.71
CA GLN A 95 6.05 -11.52 -2.24
C GLN A 95 5.66 -10.63 -3.42
N GLN A 96 6.49 -10.53 -4.46
CA GLN A 96 6.16 -9.81 -5.69
C GLN A 96 4.89 -10.36 -6.35
N GLU A 97 4.77 -11.69 -6.48
CA GLU A 97 3.59 -12.33 -7.04
C GLU A 97 2.31 -12.03 -6.25
N LYS A 98 2.39 -12.02 -4.91
CA LYS A 98 1.28 -11.59 -4.05
C LYS A 98 0.89 -10.14 -4.33
N PHE A 99 1.86 -9.24 -4.47
CA PHE A 99 1.60 -7.85 -4.86
C PHE A 99 0.97 -7.74 -6.25
N ALA A 100 1.39 -8.55 -7.21
CA ALA A 100 0.81 -8.58 -8.54
C ALA A 100 -0.67 -9.00 -8.51
N ARG A 101 -1.01 -10.09 -7.80
CA ARG A 101 -2.41 -10.54 -7.65
C ARG A 101 -3.28 -9.50 -6.95
N ARG A 102 -2.75 -8.85 -5.89
CA ARG A 102 -3.44 -7.73 -5.22
C ARG A 102 -3.65 -6.56 -6.17
N GLY A 103 -2.65 -6.28 -7.01
CA GLY A 103 -2.73 -5.23 -8.02
C GLY A 103 -3.79 -5.48 -9.09
N GLU A 104 -4.04 -6.74 -9.46
CA GLU A 104 -5.14 -7.08 -10.38
C GLU A 104 -6.50 -6.76 -9.76
N MET A 105 -6.71 -7.13 -8.49
CA MET A 105 -7.92 -6.80 -7.73
C MET A 105 -8.10 -5.29 -7.54
N GLU A 106 -7.02 -4.58 -7.25
CA GLU A 106 -6.98 -3.12 -7.13
C GLU A 106 -7.43 -2.42 -8.41
N ILE A 107 -6.86 -2.80 -9.55
CA ILE A 107 -7.23 -2.22 -10.85
C ILE A 107 -8.71 -2.47 -11.15
N GLU A 108 -9.21 -3.67 -10.87
CA GLU A 108 -10.63 -3.97 -11.06
C GLU A 108 -11.53 -3.15 -10.14
N ALA A 109 -11.17 -3.01 -8.86
CA ALA A 109 -11.91 -2.19 -7.90
C ALA A 109 -12.01 -0.73 -8.37
N ILE A 110 -10.90 -0.16 -8.83
CA ILE A 110 -10.85 1.21 -9.34
C ILE A 110 -11.70 1.37 -10.62
N ARG A 111 -11.71 0.37 -11.51
CA ARG A 111 -12.56 0.38 -12.70
C ARG A 111 -14.05 0.34 -12.40
N LEU A 112 -14.44 -0.27 -11.30
CA LEU A 112 -15.85 -0.35 -10.86
C LEU A 112 -16.27 0.87 -10.05
N ALA A 113 -15.38 1.56 -9.38
CA ALA A 113 -15.68 2.69 -8.53
C ALA A 113 -15.97 3.96 -9.35
N GLY A 114 -16.98 4.74 -8.95
CA GLY A 114 -17.25 6.04 -9.56
C GLY A 114 -16.30 7.13 -9.10
N ASN A 115 -15.76 7.00 -7.90
CA ASN A 115 -14.94 8.03 -7.26
C ASN A 115 -13.72 7.44 -6.58
N VAL A 116 -12.60 8.15 -6.68
CA VAL A 116 -11.34 7.81 -6.05
C VAL A 116 -10.80 9.03 -5.31
N THR A 117 -10.16 8.81 -4.17
CA THR A 117 -9.44 9.85 -3.45
C THR A 117 -8.00 9.42 -3.18
N GLY A 118 -7.08 10.36 -3.23
CA GLY A 118 -5.66 10.12 -2.98
C GLY A 118 -4.93 11.44 -2.67
N ARG A 119 -3.62 11.34 -2.45
CA ARG A 119 -2.80 12.45 -1.91
C ARG A 119 -1.83 13.04 -2.93
N THR A 120 -1.55 12.32 -3.99
CA THR A 120 -0.44 12.63 -4.88
C THR A 120 -0.85 12.69 -6.35
N ALA A 121 -0.05 13.39 -7.16
CA ALA A 121 -0.19 13.37 -8.61
C ALA A 121 0.02 11.94 -9.18
N TRP A 122 0.79 11.11 -8.48
CA TRP A 122 1.04 9.71 -8.84
C TRP A 122 -0.24 8.86 -8.69
N ASP A 123 -0.97 8.98 -7.57
CA ASP A 123 -2.25 8.30 -7.37
C ASP A 123 -3.25 8.70 -8.47
N ARG A 124 -3.35 10.01 -8.72
CA ARG A 124 -4.23 10.56 -9.76
C ARG A 124 -3.89 10.07 -11.15
N HIS A 125 -2.59 9.95 -11.47
CA HIS A 125 -2.14 9.49 -12.78
C HIS A 125 -2.57 8.04 -13.02
N TYR A 126 -2.21 7.11 -12.14
CA TYR A 126 -2.49 5.69 -12.34
C TYR A 126 -3.99 5.37 -12.25
N THR A 127 -4.72 5.98 -11.33
CA THR A 127 -6.18 5.77 -11.25
C THR A 127 -6.89 6.27 -12.50
N GLY A 128 -6.46 7.40 -13.06
CA GLY A 128 -6.97 7.93 -14.33
C GLY A 128 -6.57 7.09 -15.55
N GLU A 129 -5.39 6.47 -15.54
CA GLU A 129 -4.97 5.52 -16.60
C GLU A 129 -5.84 4.25 -16.57
N TRP A 130 -6.12 3.72 -15.39
CA TRP A 130 -6.93 2.49 -15.25
C TRP A 130 -8.41 2.71 -15.45
N HIS A 131 -8.92 3.90 -15.09
CA HIS A 131 -10.32 4.30 -15.27
C HIS A 131 -10.41 5.78 -15.70
N PRO A 132 -10.35 6.06 -17.00
CA PRO A 132 -10.39 7.45 -17.51
C PRO A 132 -11.63 8.26 -17.11
N GLY A 133 -12.74 7.60 -16.77
CA GLY A 133 -13.98 8.22 -16.33
C GLY A 133 -14.11 8.44 -14.82
N VAL A 134 -13.13 8.02 -14.02
CA VAL A 134 -13.20 8.14 -12.56
C VAL A 134 -13.10 9.59 -12.09
N THR A 135 -13.90 9.96 -11.11
CA THR A 135 -13.78 11.28 -10.47
C THR A 135 -12.73 11.19 -9.36
N TYR A 136 -11.66 11.98 -9.47
CA TYR A 136 -10.58 12.02 -8.48
C TYR A 136 -10.73 13.21 -7.53
N TYR A 137 -10.74 12.94 -6.22
CA TYR A 137 -10.75 13.94 -5.16
C TYR A 137 -9.41 13.96 -4.42
N PRO A 138 -8.68 15.10 -4.40
CA PRO A 138 -7.51 15.22 -3.55
C PRO A 138 -7.94 15.27 -2.08
N MET A 139 -7.31 14.41 -1.26
CA MET A 139 -7.61 14.35 0.17
C MET A 139 -6.33 14.09 0.96
N ASN A 140 -6.03 14.99 1.89
CA ASN A 140 -4.97 14.76 2.87
C ASN A 140 -5.54 14.03 4.09
N GLU A 141 -4.80 13.05 4.58
CA GLU A 141 -5.15 12.33 5.79
C GLU A 141 -4.95 13.21 7.02
N THR A 142 -5.83 13.02 8.00
CA THR A 142 -5.70 13.66 9.31
C THR A 142 -4.72 12.88 10.17
N LEU A 143 -3.75 13.56 10.75
CA LEU A 143 -2.83 12.98 11.72
C LEU A 143 -3.48 12.90 13.10
N ARG A 144 -2.92 12.06 13.97
CA ARG A 144 -3.30 12.01 15.38
C ARG A 144 -2.92 13.34 16.06
N SER A 145 -3.69 13.74 17.07
CA SER A 145 -3.55 15.05 17.73
C SER A 145 -2.14 15.34 18.26
N ASN A 146 -1.43 14.34 18.74
CA ASN A 146 -0.06 14.49 19.24
C ASN A 146 0.94 14.92 18.17
N PHE A 147 0.69 14.62 16.88
CA PHE A 147 1.56 15.10 15.80
C PHE A 147 1.40 16.60 15.52
N TYR A 148 0.22 17.17 15.82
CA TYR A 148 0.00 18.62 15.67
C TYR A 148 0.61 19.44 16.81
N ALA A 149 0.82 18.83 17.98
CA ALA A 149 1.47 19.46 19.11
C ALA A 149 3.00 19.40 19.05
N GLY A 150 3.56 18.51 18.23
CA GLY A 150 4.99 18.33 18.08
C GLY A 150 5.62 19.46 17.28
N GLN A 151 6.78 19.94 17.74
CA GLN A 151 7.62 20.88 17.00
C GLN A 151 9.01 20.30 16.81
N TRP A 152 9.47 20.27 15.56
CA TRP A 152 10.84 19.92 15.28
C TRP A 152 11.77 21.05 15.67
N SER A 153 12.88 20.74 16.34
CA SER A 153 13.93 21.71 16.58
C SER A 153 15.32 21.08 16.39
N ARG A 154 16.23 21.82 15.77
CA ARG A 154 17.60 21.37 15.53
C ARG A 154 18.34 21.03 16.83
N GLY A 155 18.06 21.75 17.92
CA GLY A 155 18.70 21.53 19.21
C GLY A 155 18.29 20.24 19.93
N GLN A 156 17.20 19.59 19.46
CA GLN A 156 16.72 18.33 20.02
C GLN A 156 17.06 17.13 19.12
N CYS A 157 17.66 17.38 17.95
CA CYS A 157 18.08 16.30 17.05
C CYS A 157 19.36 15.64 17.57
N ILE A 158 19.42 14.33 17.46
CA ILE A 158 20.68 13.58 17.60
C ILE A 158 21.48 13.85 16.32
N PRO A 159 22.66 14.51 16.41
CA PRO A 159 23.47 14.76 15.24
C PRO A 159 23.81 13.48 14.49
N HIS A 160 23.81 13.53 13.16
CA HIS A 160 24.16 12.45 12.25
C HIS A 160 23.30 11.18 12.40
N SER A 161 22.14 11.24 13.08
CA SER A 161 21.20 10.15 13.12
C SER A 161 20.29 10.12 11.88
N ILE A 162 19.99 8.93 11.39
CA ILE A 162 19.14 8.68 10.23
C ILE A 162 17.99 7.78 10.67
N PHE A 163 16.76 8.29 10.59
CA PHE A 163 15.58 7.51 10.93
C PHE A 163 14.99 6.83 9.68
N LEU A 164 14.94 5.51 9.68
CA LEU A 164 14.29 4.70 8.66
C LEU A 164 13.06 4.02 9.26
N SER A 165 11.86 4.48 8.89
CA SER A 165 10.61 4.02 9.50
C SER A 165 10.18 2.63 9.06
N GLN A 166 10.60 2.18 7.89
CA GLN A 166 10.24 0.88 7.31
C GLN A 166 11.38 0.31 6.47
N GLY A 167 11.61 -1.01 6.58
CA GLY A 167 12.60 -1.73 5.81
C GLY A 167 12.15 -3.13 5.36
N ASP A 168 10.84 -3.43 5.51
CA ASP A 168 10.28 -4.78 5.37
C ASP A 168 10.29 -5.29 3.92
N TYR A 169 10.17 -4.37 2.97
CA TYR A 169 10.13 -4.69 1.55
C TYR A 169 11.27 -4.00 0.80
N PRO A 170 11.84 -4.60 -0.24
CA PRO A 170 12.90 -4.00 -1.03
C PRO A 170 12.57 -2.59 -1.53
N ILE A 171 11.35 -2.34 -1.97
CA ILE A 171 10.86 -1.04 -2.45
C ILE A 171 10.94 0.09 -1.40
N LYS A 172 11.07 -0.24 -0.11
CA LYS A 172 11.28 0.75 0.97
C LYS A 172 12.71 1.28 1.04
N GLY A 173 13.65 0.65 0.33
CA GLY A 173 14.97 1.20 0.07
C GLY A 173 16.01 1.00 1.19
N LEU A 174 15.79 0.14 2.19
CA LEU A 174 16.77 -0.13 3.25
C LEU A 174 18.15 -0.49 2.67
N HIS A 175 18.19 -1.31 1.62
CA HIS A 175 19.45 -1.69 0.98
C HIS A 175 20.20 -0.50 0.37
N TYR A 176 19.52 0.50 -0.18
CA TYR A 176 20.17 1.73 -0.66
C TYR A 176 20.81 2.51 0.49
N MET A 177 20.11 2.57 1.63
CA MET A 177 20.66 3.19 2.83
C MET A 177 21.93 2.47 3.30
N LEU A 178 21.88 1.14 3.40
CA LEU A 178 23.04 0.33 3.78
C LEU A 178 24.22 0.50 2.81
N LEU A 179 23.96 0.57 1.51
CA LEU A 179 25.00 0.85 0.49
C LEU A 179 25.59 2.26 0.60
N ALA A 180 24.81 3.24 1.07
CA ALA A 180 25.28 4.61 1.26
C ALA A 180 26.12 4.78 2.54
N MET A 181 25.88 3.97 3.57
CA MET A 181 26.54 4.10 4.89
C MET A 181 28.06 4.15 4.85
N PRO A 182 28.80 3.35 4.07
CA PRO A 182 30.25 3.44 4.01
C PRO A 182 30.77 4.82 3.55
N ARG A 183 29.99 5.50 2.68
CA ARG A 183 30.33 6.86 2.23
C ARG A 183 29.96 7.90 3.29
N ILE A 184 28.84 7.73 3.96
CA ILE A 184 28.39 8.62 5.04
C ILE A 184 29.38 8.57 6.20
N LEU A 185 29.78 7.37 6.65
CA LEU A 185 30.70 7.16 7.76
C LEU A 185 32.12 7.71 7.51
N LYS A 186 32.52 7.89 6.25
CA LYS A 186 33.79 8.60 5.94
C LYS A 186 33.75 10.08 6.32
N GLN A 187 32.58 10.72 6.22
CA GLN A 187 32.40 12.12 6.53
C GLN A 187 31.90 12.36 7.96
N PHE A 188 31.07 11.43 8.45
CA PHE A 188 30.43 11.47 9.75
C PHE A 188 30.63 10.10 10.42
N PRO A 189 31.80 9.88 11.08
CA PRO A 189 32.14 8.57 11.67
C PRO A 189 31.19 8.10 12.76
N ASP A 190 30.43 9.02 13.34
CA ASP A 190 29.43 8.83 14.38
C ASP A 190 27.99 8.69 13.84
N ALA A 191 27.83 8.59 12.51
CA ALA A 191 26.50 8.43 11.92
C ALA A 191 25.88 7.08 12.28
N GLU A 192 24.59 7.10 12.62
CA GLU A 192 23.80 5.89 12.97
C GLU A 192 22.44 5.87 12.23
N VAL A 193 21.88 4.66 12.03
CA VAL A 193 20.59 4.41 11.37
C VAL A 193 19.65 3.71 12.32
#